data_b5e129450977dd1ed1646c4883da8539
#
_entry.id   b5e129450977dd1ed1646c4883da8539
#
_cell.length_a   1.000
_cell.length_b   1.000
_cell.length_c   1.000
_cell.angle_alpha   90.00
_cell.angle_beta   90.00
_cell.angle_gamma   90.00
#
_symmetry.space_group_name_H-M   'P 1'
#
loop_
_entity.id
_entity.type
_entity.pdbx_description
1 polymer ?
#
loop_
_entity_poly.entity_id
_entity_poly.type
_entity_poly.pdbx_seq_one_letter_code
_entity_poly.pdbx_strand_id
1 'polypeptide(L)'
;MKYWKRLLALLLSGAMALSLFACDAVGGSESPAPSAEPSAGASGQPDPSASPEIVADLSQGALEFSAGVSPDDVLLTVNGGQVPADQFLYVLGQACLRTQQYMSLYNVDLGSMPEMAGDLMEQGVELAVYHTLIRQKAAELGCLPTDAQNEEIRKAMDEADLAANAPFWGLTDRGSEFVFAMNTYYNNVLEAVTHAPSQEELNEYLYRVKHILIKTVDDSRQPLPEDQIAEKKAQAEDLLAQLKAASDLPARFDELMNEHSEDGRTEDGALAAPDGYLAAPGDMVSAFEAASYALQPGELSELVETEFGYHIILRLPTEVTAEEMADPEYADGFRMNAMEDQMEQWMEEADIVRSDELANLNAIDFYNRLAAYQQALSEQNAPAESAPVESGGVG
;
A
#
# COMPACT_ATOMS: atom_id res chain seq x y z
N MET A 1 -10.45 -12.72 -4.45
CA MET A 1 -11.35 -11.54 -4.57
C MET A 1 -11.60 -10.76 -3.29
N LYS A 2 -11.38 -11.28 -2.05
CA LYS A 2 -11.59 -10.51 -0.79
C LYS A 2 -10.49 -9.49 -0.43
N TYR A 3 -9.33 -9.55 -1.05
CA TYR A 3 -8.15 -8.73 -0.72
C TYR A 3 -7.98 -7.51 -1.63
N TRP A 4 -8.69 -7.46 -2.74
CA TRP A 4 -8.59 -6.46 -3.80
C TRP A 4 -8.75 -5.01 -3.31
N LYS A 5 -9.85 -4.72 -2.57
CA LYS A 5 -10.12 -3.36 -2.06
C LYS A 5 -9.06 -2.84 -1.09
N ARG A 6 -8.36 -3.75 -0.39
CA ARG A 6 -7.23 -3.38 0.50
C ARG A 6 -5.92 -3.18 -0.26
N LEU A 7 -5.74 -3.88 -1.38
CA LEU A 7 -4.54 -3.77 -2.23
C LEU A 7 -4.52 -2.49 -3.06
N LEU A 8 -5.65 -2.07 -3.61
CA LEU A 8 -5.75 -0.83 -4.38
C LEU A 8 -5.51 0.40 -3.49
N ALA A 9 -6.04 0.45 -2.28
CA ALA A 9 -5.76 1.52 -1.33
C ALA A 9 -4.26 1.64 -1.01
N LEU A 10 -3.52 0.53 -1.02
CA LEU A 10 -2.06 0.51 -0.84
C LEU A 10 -1.28 0.87 -2.12
N LEU A 11 -1.86 0.63 -3.31
CA LEU A 11 -1.26 0.99 -4.59
C LEU A 11 -1.41 2.48 -4.92
N LEU A 12 -2.50 3.09 -4.48
CA LEU A 12 -2.87 4.47 -4.82
C LEU A 12 -2.36 5.49 -3.79
N SER A 13 -2.12 5.10 -2.53
CA SER A 13 -1.59 5.99 -1.47
C SER A 13 -0.09 6.25 -1.53
N GLY A 14 0.63 5.57 -2.40
CA GLY A 14 2.03 5.89 -2.70
C GLY A 14 2.08 6.40 -4.13
N ALA A 15 2.37 7.68 -4.34
CA ALA A 15 3.05 8.04 -5.56
C ALA A 15 4.10 6.95 -5.76
N MET A 16 4.00 6.16 -6.86
CA MET A 16 5.11 5.29 -7.27
C MET A 16 6.28 6.23 -7.58
N ALA A 17 6.83 6.84 -6.50
CA ALA A 17 8.14 7.41 -6.59
C ALA A 17 9.00 6.26 -7.11
N LEU A 18 9.58 6.46 -8.27
CA LEU A 18 10.63 5.66 -8.88
C LEU A 18 11.80 5.50 -7.89
N SER A 19 11.55 4.88 -6.73
CA SER A 19 12.59 4.35 -5.86
C SER A 19 13.09 3.00 -6.40
N LEU A 20 13.16 2.92 -7.75
CA LEU A 20 13.74 1.78 -8.44
C LEU A 20 15.20 1.57 -8.04
N PHE A 21 15.85 2.55 -7.40
CA PHE A 21 17.30 2.58 -7.30
C PHE A 21 17.87 3.22 -6.03
N ALA A 22 17.09 3.32 -4.97
CA ALA A 22 17.67 3.71 -3.68
C ALA A 22 18.20 2.47 -2.94
N CYS A 23 19.24 1.83 -3.50
CA CYS A 23 20.29 1.24 -2.68
C CYS A 23 21.28 2.36 -2.30
N ASP A 24 20.79 3.36 -1.57
CA ASP A 24 21.69 4.14 -0.75
C ASP A 24 22.13 3.22 0.39
N ALA A 25 23.43 2.93 0.36
CA ALA A 25 24.14 2.27 1.44
C ALA A 25 23.62 2.87 2.77
N VAL A 26 23.11 2.02 3.63
CA VAL A 26 22.78 2.37 5.01
C VAL A 26 24.06 2.89 5.65
N GLY A 27 24.24 4.20 5.58
CA GLY A 27 25.26 4.94 6.33
C GLY A 27 24.93 4.79 7.80
N GLY A 28 25.81 4.12 8.54
CA GLY A 28 25.64 3.80 9.93
C GLY A 28 25.35 5.02 10.79
N SER A 29 24.27 4.97 11.54
CA SER A 29 24.15 5.69 12.79
C SER A 29 24.73 4.83 13.89
N GLU A 30 25.87 5.24 14.41
CA GLU A 30 26.50 4.65 15.58
C GLU A 30 25.57 4.74 16.78
N SER A 31 25.10 3.59 17.27
CA SER A 31 24.63 3.43 18.65
C SER A 31 25.77 2.85 19.48
N PRO A 32 26.03 3.34 20.71
CA PRO A 32 27.17 2.89 21.50
C PRO A 32 27.00 1.44 21.97
N ALA A 33 27.96 0.61 21.63
CA ALA A 33 28.06 -0.77 22.06
C ALA A 33 28.32 -0.86 23.57
N PRO A 34 27.72 -1.79 24.31
CA PRO A 34 28.22 -2.20 25.59
C PRO A 34 29.46 -3.11 25.40
N SER A 35 30.56 -2.73 26.03
CA SER A 35 31.81 -3.50 26.11
C SER A 35 31.55 -4.85 26.77
N ALA A 36 31.76 -5.94 26.05
CA ALA A 36 31.94 -7.28 26.59
C ALA A 36 33.34 -7.81 26.19
N GLU A 37 34.11 -8.21 27.16
CA GLU A 37 35.41 -8.84 27.03
C GLU A 37 35.34 -10.17 26.26
N PRO A 38 36.37 -10.58 25.53
CA PRO A 38 36.33 -11.82 24.77
C PRO A 38 36.53 -13.04 25.70
N SER A 39 35.51 -13.83 25.86
CA SER A 39 35.59 -15.18 26.43
C SER A 39 35.99 -16.14 25.31
N ALA A 40 37.18 -16.72 25.42
CA ALA A 40 37.62 -17.76 24.51
C ALA A 40 36.93 -19.10 24.80
N GLY A 41 36.41 -19.73 23.71
CA GLY A 41 36.22 -21.17 23.66
C GLY A 41 34.76 -21.64 23.74
N ALA A 42 34.09 -21.73 22.61
CA ALA A 42 33.07 -22.75 22.38
C ALA A 42 33.15 -23.22 20.94
N SER A 43 33.52 -24.48 20.75
CA SER A 43 33.37 -25.22 19.51
C SER A 43 31.88 -25.27 19.16
N GLY A 44 31.44 -24.44 18.20
CA GLY A 44 30.04 -24.39 17.77
C GLY A 44 29.68 -25.65 17.00
N GLN A 45 28.80 -26.47 17.58
CA GLN A 45 27.96 -27.33 16.78
C GLN A 45 27.02 -26.44 15.96
N PRO A 46 26.80 -26.73 14.67
CA PRO A 46 25.83 -25.96 13.86
C PRO A 46 24.45 -26.07 14.52
N ASP A 47 23.78 -24.95 14.66
CA ASP A 47 22.40 -24.90 15.12
C ASP A 47 21.51 -25.66 14.12
N PRO A 48 20.83 -26.76 14.52
CA PRO A 48 20.01 -27.52 13.62
C PRO A 48 18.74 -26.80 13.14
N SER A 49 18.47 -25.57 13.60
CA SER A 49 17.37 -24.72 13.17
C SER A 49 17.77 -23.61 12.18
N ALA A 50 19.07 -23.46 11.85
CA ALA A 50 19.50 -22.52 10.85
C ALA A 50 19.09 -23.01 9.45
N SER A 51 18.27 -22.24 8.75
CA SER A 51 18.00 -22.48 7.33
C SER A 51 19.34 -22.53 6.57
N PRO A 52 19.50 -23.44 5.57
CA PRO A 52 20.74 -23.50 4.80
C PRO A 52 21.01 -22.15 4.14
N GLU A 53 22.24 -21.68 4.27
CA GLU A 53 22.69 -20.44 3.62
C GLU A 53 22.52 -20.57 2.11
N ILE A 54 21.77 -19.66 1.49
CA ILE A 54 21.56 -19.61 0.04
C ILE A 54 22.79 -18.94 -0.57
N VAL A 55 23.64 -19.73 -1.25
CA VAL A 55 24.80 -19.21 -1.98
C VAL A 55 24.38 -18.92 -3.41
N ALA A 56 24.45 -17.64 -3.82
CA ALA A 56 24.09 -17.23 -5.17
C ALA A 56 25.12 -17.68 -6.21
N ASP A 57 24.64 -18.19 -7.34
CA ASP A 57 25.43 -18.51 -8.53
C ASP A 57 25.27 -17.37 -9.56
N LEU A 58 26.19 -16.41 -9.54
CA LEU A 58 26.19 -15.26 -10.46
C LEU A 58 26.57 -15.63 -11.91
N SER A 59 26.85 -16.88 -12.22
CA SER A 59 26.98 -17.35 -13.60
C SER A 59 25.62 -17.55 -14.28
N GLN A 60 24.53 -17.57 -13.50
CA GLN A 60 23.15 -17.59 -13.96
C GLN A 60 22.58 -16.16 -13.93
N GLY A 61 21.51 -15.91 -14.67
CA GLY A 61 20.70 -14.69 -14.51
C GLY A 61 19.89 -14.70 -13.22
N ALA A 62 19.44 -13.53 -12.78
CA ALA A 62 18.67 -13.40 -11.55
C ALA A 62 17.42 -14.32 -11.51
N LEU A 63 16.67 -14.40 -12.62
CA LEU A 63 15.46 -15.20 -12.68
C LEU A 63 15.72 -16.69 -12.80
N GLU A 64 16.76 -17.10 -13.55
CA GLU A 64 17.17 -18.51 -13.61
C GLU A 64 17.63 -19.00 -12.24
N PHE A 65 18.39 -18.18 -11.50
CA PHE A 65 18.81 -18.53 -10.14
C PHE A 65 17.65 -18.54 -9.15
N SER A 66 16.80 -17.47 -9.14
CA SER A 66 15.78 -17.30 -8.10
C SER A 66 14.50 -18.10 -8.35
N ALA A 67 14.12 -18.31 -9.60
CA ALA A 67 12.86 -18.92 -10.00
C ALA A 67 13.00 -20.13 -10.94
N GLY A 68 14.19 -20.38 -11.51
CA GLY A 68 14.41 -21.47 -12.46
C GLY A 68 13.79 -21.24 -13.84
N VAL A 69 13.52 -19.99 -14.22
CA VAL A 69 12.88 -19.62 -15.49
C VAL A 69 13.70 -18.60 -16.24
N SER A 70 13.56 -18.58 -17.57
CA SER A 70 14.13 -17.53 -18.41
C SER A 70 13.25 -16.28 -18.40
N PRO A 71 13.79 -15.08 -18.61
CA PRO A 71 13.03 -13.84 -18.65
C PRO A 71 11.86 -13.82 -19.64
N ASP A 72 11.98 -14.58 -20.75
CA ASP A 72 10.99 -14.67 -21.82
C ASP A 72 9.95 -15.77 -21.62
N ASP A 73 10.10 -16.64 -20.61
CA ASP A 73 9.12 -17.68 -20.33
C ASP A 73 7.77 -17.06 -19.97
N VAL A 74 6.69 -17.59 -20.54
CA VAL A 74 5.35 -17.06 -20.30
C VAL A 74 4.77 -17.71 -19.06
N LEU A 75 4.70 -16.97 -17.97
CA LEU A 75 4.16 -17.47 -16.70
C LEU A 75 2.65 -17.33 -16.58
N LEU A 76 2.08 -16.32 -17.24
CA LEU A 76 0.67 -15.98 -17.15
C LEU A 76 0.16 -15.54 -18.52
N THR A 77 -1.12 -15.82 -18.80
CA THR A 77 -1.82 -15.29 -19.98
C THR A 77 -3.11 -14.63 -19.50
N VAL A 78 -3.38 -13.42 -19.95
CA VAL A 78 -4.59 -12.64 -19.62
C VAL A 78 -5.28 -12.26 -20.92
N ASN A 79 -6.50 -12.74 -21.16
CA ASN A 79 -7.24 -12.54 -22.41
C ASN A 79 -6.41 -12.87 -23.67
N GLY A 80 -5.59 -13.91 -23.61
CA GLY A 80 -4.66 -14.29 -24.68
C GLY A 80 -3.38 -13.45 -24.76
N GLY A 81 -3.24 -12.37 -23.98
CA GLY A 81 -2.01 -11.57 -23.86
C GLY A 81 -1.02 -12.26 -22.92
N GLN A 82 0.22 -12.43 -23.38
CA GLN A 82 1.28 -13.11 -22.61
C GLN A 82 1.93 -12.17 -21.59
N VAL A 83 2.15 -12.70 -20.37
CA VAL A 83 2.93 -12.06 -19.32
C VAL A 83 4.22 -12.85 -19.11
N PRO A 84 5.35 -12.34 -19.59
CA PRO A 84 6.64 -13.00 -19.45
C PRO A 84 7.18 -12.94 -18.02
N ALA A 85 8.13 -13.84 -17.72
CA ALA A 85 8.68 -14.02 -16.39
C ALA A 85 9.33 -12.77 -15.82
N ASP A 86 10.04 -11.98 -16.65
CA ASP A 86 10.68 -10.74 -16.19
C ASP A 86 9.66 -9.71 -15.67
N GLN A 87 8.48 -9.61 -16.31
CA GLN A 87 7.42 -8.71 -15.86
C GLN A 87 6.69 -9.26 -14.63
N PHE A 88 6.31 -10.54 -14.66
CA PHE A 88 5.62 -11.18 -13.54
C PHE A 88 6.46 -11.20 -12.26
N LEU A 89 7.72 -11.64 -12.35
CA LEU A 89 8.59 -11.79 -11.19
C LEU A 89 9.06 -10.44 -10.63
N TYR A 90 9.16 -9.41 -11.47
CA TYR A 90 9.34 -8.04 -10.99
C TYR A 90 8.16 -7.61 -10.11
N VAL A 91 6.93 -7.79 -10.58
CA VAL A 91 5.71 -7.41 -9.84
C VAL A 91 5.58 -8.22 -8.53
N LEU A 92 5.85 -9.53 -8.58
CA LEU A 92 5.88 -10.38 -7.39
C LEU A 92 6.96 -9.92 -6.40
N GLY A 93 8.16 -9.62 -6.88
CA GLY A 93 9.26 -9.11 -6.05
C GLY A 93 8.91 -7.79 -5.36
N GLN A 94 8.22 -6.88 -6.06
CA GLN A 94 7.72 -5.63 -5.47
C GLN A 94 6.67 -5.89 -4.38
N ALA A 95 5.78 -6.85 -4.57
CA ALA A 95 4.81 -7.27 -3.54
C ALA A 95 5.53 -7.82 -2.28
N CYS A 96 6.52 -8.68 -2.47
CA CYS A 96 7.34 -9.21 -1.38
C CYS A 96 8.09 -8.10 -0.63
N LEU A 97 8.75 -7.17 -1.34
CA LEU A 97 9.49 -6.06 -0.71
C LEU A 97 8.57 -5.14 0.10
N ARG A 98 7.40 -4.83 -0.41
CA ARG A 98 6.42 -4.00 0.31
C ARG A 98 5.94 -4.69 1.59
N THR A 99 5.65 -6.00 1.49
CA THR A 99 5.27 -6.80 2.64
C THR A 99 6.41 -6.85 3.66
N GLN A 100 7.68 -7.02 3.23
CA GLN A 100 8.85 -6.98 4.09
C GLN A 100 8.99 -5.63 4.80
N GLN A 101 8.80 -4.51 4.09
CA GLN A 101 8.86 -3.17 4.71
C GLN A 101 7.83 -3.02 5.84
N TYR A 102 6.59 -3.49 5.61
CA TYR A 102 5.56 -3.51 6.63
C TYR A 102 5.94 -4.41 7.82
N MET A 103 6.38 -5.64 7.56
CA MET A 103 6.80 -6.61 8.59
C MET A 103 7.99 -6.11 9.41
N SER A 104 8.89 -5.32 8.81
CA SER A 104 10.05 -4.75 9.49
C SER A 104 9.66 -3.79 10.63
N LEU A 105 8.48 -3.18 10.58
CA LEU A 105 7.94 -2.36 11.68
C LEU A 105 7.70 -3.19 12.96
N TYR A 106 7.55 -4.50 12.80
CA TYR A 106 7.34 -5.45 13.90
C TYR A 106 8.56 -6.34 14.16
N ASN A 107 9.73 -6.01 13.55
CA ASN A 107 10.96 -6.82 13.59
C ASN A 107 10.75 -8.27 13.10
N VAL A 108 9.90 -8.45 12.09
CA VAL A 108 9.63 -9.75 11.46
C VAL A 108 10.31 -9.79 10.08
N ASP A 109 10.99 -10.90 9.80
CA ASP A 109 11.57 -11.19 8.50
C ASP A 109 10.61 -12.05 7.66
N LEU A 110 10.16 -11.50 6.53
CA LEU A 110 9.27 -12.17 5.59
C LEU A 110 9.85 -13.50 5.09
N GLY A 111 11.16 -13.55 4.86
CA GLY A 111 11.84 -14.75 4.38
C GLY A 111 11.72 -15.95 5.32
N SER A 112 11.41 -15.71 6.59
CA SER A 112 11.15 -16.74 7.61
C SER A 112 9.69 -17.20 7.71
N MET A 113 8.78 -16.70 6.84
CA MET A 113 7.34 -16.92 6.90
C MET A 113 6.81 -17.72 5.69
N PRO A 114 7.10 -19.02 5.58
CA PRO A 114 6.69 -19.84 4.42
C PRO A 114 5.18 -19.91 4.22
N GLU A 115 4.37 -19.68 5.28
CA GLU A 115 2.91 -19.63 5.22
C GLU A 115 2.38 -18.45 4.39
N MET A 116 3.16 -17.39 4.21
CA MET A 116 2.79 -16.23 3.39
C MET A 116 2.94 -16.47 1.89
N ALA A 117 3.57 -17.58 1.47
CA ALA A 117 3.90 -17.84 0.08
C ALA A 117 2.67 -17.83 -0.85
N GLY A 118 1.56 -18.43 -0.40
CA GLY A 118 0.32 -18.50 -1.17
C GLY A 118 -0.31 -17.11 -1.37
N ASP A 119 -0.43 -16.35 -0.31
CA ASP A 119 -1.03 -15.00 -0.36
C ASP A 119 -0.19 -14.05 -1.22
N LEU A 120 1.13 -14.10 -1.11
CA LEU A 120 2.04 -13.30 -1.93
C LEU A 120 1.96 -13.67 -3.42
N MET A 121 1.84 -14.99 -3.71
CA MET A 121 1.69 -15.45 -5.08
C MET A 121 0.38 -14.94 -5.70
N GLU A 122 -0.73 -15.02 -4.97
CA GLU A 122 -2.01 -14.48 -5.46
C GLU A 122 -1.93 -12.95 -5.64
N GLN A 123 -1.28 -12.23 -4.74
CA GLN A 123 -1.03 -10.79 -4.91
C GLN A 123 -0.20 -10.50 -6.18
N GLY A 124 0.85 -11.30 -6.42
CA GLY A 124 1.67 -11.16 -7.64
C GLY A 124 0.84 -11.40 -8.90
N VAL A 125 -0.03 -12.43 -8.90
CA VAL A 125 -0.94 -12.69 -10.01
C VAL A 125 -1.94 -11.56 -10.22
N GLU A 126 -2.59 -11.08 -9.17
CA GLU A 126 -3.55 -9.98 -9.25
C GLU A 126 -2.90 -8.71 -9.81
N LEU A 127 -1.71 -8.34 -9.34
CA LEU A 127 -0.96 -7.19 -9.86
C LEU A 127 -0.55 -7.35 -11.33
N ALA A 128 -0.09 -8.55 -11.72
CA ALA A 128 0.29 -8.83 -13.11
C ALA A 128 -0.93 -8.78 -14.05
N VAL A 129 -2.07 -9.31 -13.61
CA VAL A 129 -3.35 -9.22 -14.34
C VAL A 129 -3.76 -7.75 -14.48
N TYR A 130 -3.72 -6.99 -13.38
CA TYR A 130 -4.03 -5.56 -13.36
C TYR A 130 -3.24 -4.78 -14.41
N HIS A 131 -1.90 -4.88 -14.39
CA HIS A 131 -1.06 -4.15 -15.33
C HIS A 131 -1.26 -4.60 -16.79
N THR A 132 -1.55 -5.89 -17.00
CA THR A 132 -1.83 -6.42 -18.34
C THR A 132 -3.15 -5.88 -18.86
N LEU A 133 -4.21 -5.86 -18.03
CA LEU A 133 -5.51 -5.30 -18.40
C LEU A 133 -5.41 -3.80 -18.72
N ILE A 134 -4.70 -3.01 -17.90
CA ILE A 134 -4.47 -1.58 -18.18
C ILE A 134 -3.88 -1.39 -19.60
N ARG A 135 -2.87 -2.17 -19.97
CA ARG A 135 -2.25 -2.07 -21.30
C ARG A 135 -3.21 -2.50 -22.43
N GLN A 136 -3.99 -3.55 -22.22
CA GLN A 136 -5.00 -4.01 -23.16
C GLN A 136 -6.09 -2.95 -23.35
N LYS A 137 -6.60 -2.41 -22.23
CA LYS A 137 -7.64 -1.37 -22.26
C LYS A 137 -7.13 -0.07 -22.88
N ALA A 138 -5.89 0.33 -22.65
CA ALA A 138 -5.30 1.45 -23.34
C ALA A 138 -5.32 1.30 -24.88
N ALA A 139 -5.04 0.07 -25.37
CA ALA A 139 -5.13 -0.23 -26.80
C ALA A 139 -6.58 -0.23 -27.32
N GLU A 140 -7.51 -0.85 -26.58
CA GLU A 140 -8.95 -0.91 -26.92
C GLU A 140 -9.59 0.49 -26.94
N LEU A 141 -9.24 1.34 -25.98
CA LEU A 141 -9.77 2.71 -25.84
C LEU A 141 -9.05 3.73 -26.74
N GLY A 142 -7.96 3.33 -27.40
CA GLY A 142 -7.18 4.22 -28.26
C GLY A 142 -6.37 5.29 -27.49
N CYS A 143 -6.06 5.02 -26.21
CA CYS A 143 -5.30 5.91 -25.33
C CYS A 143 -3.88 5.38 -25.01
N LEU A 144 -3.24 4.74 -25.99
CA LEU A 144 -1.82 4.36 -25.89
C LEU A 144 -0.92 5.57 -25.61
N PRO A 145 0.25 5.36 -24.99
CA PRO A 145 1.21 6.44 -24.78
C PRO A 145 1.52 7.17 -26.09
N THR A 146 1.47 8.49 -26.05
CA THR A 146 1.83 9.38 -27.16
C THR A 146 3.34 9.35 -27.43
N ASP A 147 3.78 9.88 -28.60
CA ASP A 147 5.21 9.98 -28.89
C ASP A 147 5.99 10.78 -27.83
N ALA A 148 5.38 11.85 -27.29
CA ALA A 148 5.97 12.65 -26.21
C ALA A 148 6.11 11.85 -24.90
N GLN A 149 5.07 11.12 -24.52
CA GLN A 149 5.12 10.25 -23.32
C GLN A 149 6.13 9.12 -23.49
N ASN A 150 6.22 8.53 -24.69
CA ASN A 150 7.22 7.51 -24.99
C ASN A 150 8.66 8.06 -24.94
N GLU A 151 8.85 9.33 -25.28
CA GLU A 151 10.16 10.01 -25.13
C GLU A 151 10.50 10.25 -23.66
N GLU A 152 9.53 10.63 -22.84
CA GLU A 152 9.70 10.76 -21.38
C GLU A 152 10.02 9.41 -20.71
N ILE A 153 9.35 8.33 -21.14
CA ILE A 153 9.65 6.97 -20.66
C ILE A 153 11.10 6.60 -21.00
N ARG A 154 11.53 6.79 -22.26
CA ARG A 154 12.92 6.50 -22.66
C ARG A 154 13.95 7.32 -21.87
N LYS A 155 13.66 8.61 -21.69
CA LYS A 155 14.53 9.48 -20.89
C LYS A 155 14.65 9.00 -19.45
N ALA A 156 13.55 8.60 -18.81
CA ALA A 156 13.55 8.05 -17.47
C ALA A 156 14.36 6.74 -17.39
N MET A 157 14.24 5.88 -18.41
CA MET A 157 15.02 4.66 -18.54
C MET A 157 16.54 4.96 -18.67
N ASP A 158 16.90 5.95 -19.48
CA ASP A 158 18.30 6.36 -19.67
C ASP A 158 18.91 6.96 -18.37
N GLU A 159 18.13 7.75 -17.62
CA GLU A 159 18.53 8.36 -16.36
C GLU A 159 18.67 7.33 -15.22
N ALA A 160 18.00 6.20 -15.32
CA ALA A 160 17.93 5.18 -14.27
C ALA A 160 19.13 4.21 -14.22
N ASP A 161 20.15 4.38 -15.09
CA ASP A 161 21.29 3.45 -15.20
C ASP A 161 20.86 1.98 -15.25
N LEU A 162 20.03 1.63 -16.22
CA LEU A 162 19.49 0.28 -16.36
C LEU A 162 20.57 -0.79 -16.53
N ALA A 163 21.72 -0.44 -17.11
CA ALA A 163 22.85 -1.37 -17.25
C ALA A 163 23.33 -1.90 -15.90
N ALA A 164 23.31 -1.05 -14.86
CA ALA A 164 23.65 -1.44 -13.51
C ALA A 164 22.52 -2.13 -12.76
N ASN A 165 21.27 -1.67 -12.98
CA ASN A 165 20.14 -1.99 -12.11
C ASN A 165 19.20 -3.09 -12.63
N ALA A 166 18.97 -3.20 -13.95
CA ALA A 166 18.14 -4.24 -14.52
C ALA A 166 18.59 -5.68 -14.16
N PRO A 167 19.92 -5.99 -14.08
CA PRO A 167 20.38 -7.31 -13.67
C PRO A 167 19.95 -7.74 -12.28
N PHE A 168 19.74 -6.80 -11.33
CA PHE A 168 19.25 -7.11 -9.97
C PHE A 168 17.86 -7.74 -9.99
N TRP A 169 17.04 -7.40 -10.99
CA TRP A 169 15.67 -7.87 -11.14
C TRP A 169 15.53 -8.93 -12.26
N GLY A 170 16.59 -9.16 -13.02
CA GLY A 170 16.52 -10.00 -14.22
C GLY A 170 15.65 -9.42 -15.32
N LEU A 171 15.51 -8.08 -15.37
CA LEU A 171 14.72 -7.39 -16.39
C LEU A 171 15.45 -7.38 -17.75
N THR A 172 14.69 -7.66 -18.79
CA THR A 172 15.07 -7.37 -20.17
C THR A 172 14.79 -5.90 -20.52
N ASP A 173 15.20 -5.43 -21.68
CA ASP A 173 14.83 -4.09 -22.18
C ASP A 173 13.30 -3.92 -22.25
N ARG A 174 12.57 -4.97 -22.66
CA ARG A 174 11.11 -5.00 -22.67
C ARG A 174 10.51 -4.97 -21.25
N GLY A 175 11.10 -5.72 -20.32
CA GLY A 175 10.69 -5.70 -18.91
C GLY A 175 10.93 -4.34 -18.28
N SER A 176 12.06 -3.70 -18.59
CA SER A 176 12.35 -2.33 -18.15
C SER A 176 11.36 -1.32 -18.71
N GLU A 177 11.07 -1.37 -20.02
CA GLU A 177 10.04 -0.51 -20.63
C GLU A 177 8.66 -0.73 -19.99
N PHE A 178 8.29 -1.98 -19.70
CA PHE A 178 7.05 -2.30 -18.99
C PHE A 178 6.99 -1.54 -17.65
N VAL A 179 8.03 -1.61 -16.84
CA VAL A 179 8.10 -0.97 -15.52
C VAL A 179 7.97 0.55 -15.62
N PHE A 180 8.74 1.19 -16.49
CA PHE A 180 8.75 2.65 -16.63
C PHE A 180 7.47 3.20 -17.26
N ALA A 181 6.77 2.40 -18.07
CA ALA A 181 5.55 2.82 -18.74
C ALA A 181 4.27 2.60 -17.88
N MET A 182 4.33 1.85 -16.77
CA MET A 182 3.15 1.46 -15.98
C MET A 182 2.26 2.65 -15.61
N ASN A 183 2.84 3.71 -15.04
CA ASN A 183 2.11 4.91 -14.64
C ASN A 183 1.51 5.66 -15.82
N THR A 184 2.21 5.73 -16.95
CA THR A 184 1.71 6.40 -18.16
C THR A 184 0.47 5.68 -18.70
N TYR A 185 0.52 4.36 -18.81
CA TYR A 185 -0.64 3.57 -19.22
C TYR A 185 -1.81 3.73 -18.26
N TYR A 186 -1.57 3.68 -16.95
CA TYR A 186 -2.60 3.88 -15.94
C TYR A 186 -3.27 5.25 -16.07
N ASN A 187 -2.49 6.34 -16.13
CA ASN A 187 -3.03 7.68 -16.22
C ASN A 187 -3.83 7.90 -17.51
N ASN A 188 -3.35 7.38 -18.65
CA ASN A 188 -4.06 7.48 -19.91
C ASN A 188 -5.40 6.73 -19.87
N VAL A 189 -5.46 5.54 -19.25
CA VAL A 189 -6.70 4.81 -19.09
C VAL A 189 -7.62 5.52 -18.11
N LEU A 190 -7.11 6.02 -16.98
CA LEU A 190 -7.88 6.81 -16.01
C LEU A 190 -8.56 8.01 -16.69
N GLU A 191 -7.83 8.75 -17.49
CA GLU A 191 -8.38 9.89 -18.26
C GLU A 191 -9.43 9.46 -19.29
N ALA A 192 -9.26 8.28 -19.90
CA ALA A 192 -10.18 7.79 -20.92
C ALA A 192 -11.50 7.24 -20.36
N VAL A 193 -11.50 6.69 -19.12
CA VAL A 193 -12.68 6.06 -18.51
C VAL A 193 -13.35 6.91 -17.44
N THR A 194 -12.74 8.02 -17.02
CA THR A 194 -13.29 8.91 -15.99
C THR A 194 -13.43 10.34 -16.53
N HIS A 195 -14.16 11.15 -15.79
CA HIS A 195 -14.34 12.59 -16.07
C HIS A 195 -14.25 13.40 -14.78
N ALA A 196 -14.11 14.72 -14.91
CA ALA A 196 -14.21 15.59 -13.75
C ALA A 196 -15.65 15.58 -13.23
N PRO A 197 -15.87 15.30 -11.92
CA PRO A 197 -17.21 15.17 -11.37
C PRO A 197 -17.96 16.51 -11.42
N SER A 198 -19.26 16.43 -11.66
CA SER A 198 -20.20 17.51 -11.41
C SER A 198 -20.50 17.65 -9.89
N GLN A 199 -21.10 18.76 -9.49
CA GLN A 199 -21.53 18.95 -8.11
C GLN A 199 -22.55 17.88 -7.66
N GLU A 200 -23.44 17.45 -8.56
CA GLU A 200 -24.43 16.41 -8.28
C GLU A 200 -23.75 15.06 -7.99
N GLU A 201 -22.79 14.69 -8.82
CA GLU A 201 -22.01 13.45 -8.63
C GLU A 201 -21.17 13.49 -7.34
N LEU A 202 -20.56 14.62 -7.00
CA LEU A 202 -19.86 14.77 -5.72
C LEU A 202 -20.82 14.73 -4.51
N ASN A 203 -22.02 15.29 -4.61
CA ASN A 203 -23.03 15.18 -3.55
C ASN A 203 -23.49 13.73 -3.32
N GLU A 204 -23.46 12.89 -4.36
CA GLU A 204 -23.81 11.46 -4.25
C GLU A 204 -22.61 10.63 -3.76
N TYR A 205 -21.42 10.96 -4.20
CA TYR A 205 -20.18 10.26 -3.86
C TYR A 205 -19.72 10.51 -2.42
N LEU A 206 -19.80 11.78 -1.97
CA LEU A 206 -19.38 12.19 -0.64
C LEU A 206 -20.53 12.07 0.37
N TYR A 207 -20.19 12.07 1.65
CA TYR A 207 -21.16 12.16 2.71
C TYR A 207 -20.72 13.12 3.81
N ARG A 208 -21.69 13.82 4.42
CA ARG A 208 -21.39 14.78 5.50
C ARG A 208 -22.01 14.30 6.81
N VAL A 209 -21.21 14.29 7.87
CA VAL A 209 -21.63 13.84 9.20
C VAL A 209 -21.03 14.71 10.29
N LYS A 210 -21.77 14.86 11.39
CA LYS A 210 -21.22 15.23 12.70
C LYS A 210 -21.22 14.00 13.59
N HIS A 211 -20.29 13.93 14.54
CA HIS A 211 -20.29 12.84 15.51
C HIS A 211 -19.82 13.26 16.90
N ILE A 212 -20.31 12.55 17.91
CA ILE A 212 -19.78 12.59 19.27
C ILE A 212 -18.99 11.32 19.50
N LEU A 213 -17.70 11.45 19.82
CA LEU A 213 -16.83 10.33 20.18
C LEU A 213 -16.62 10.31 21.70
N ILE A 214 -16.89 9.17 22.30
CA ILE A 214 -16.53 8.84 23.68
C ILE A 214 -15.47 7.74 23.62
N LYS A 215 -14.20 8.14 23.88
CA LYS A 215 -13.04 7.24 23.70
C LYS A 215 -13.02 6.11 24.72
N THR A 216 -12.64 4.92 24.26
CA THR A 216 -12.36 3.75 25.09
C THR A 216 -10.89 3.34 25.04
N VAL A 217 -10.06 4.20 24.47
CA VAL A 217 -8.59 4.05 24.39
C VAL A 217 -7.89 5.27 24.97
N ASP A 218 -6.67 5.08 25.42
CA ASP A 218 -5.78 6.16 25.89
C ASP A 218 -5.06 6.88 24.71
N ASP A 219 -4.20 7.84 25.02
CA ASP A 219 -3.42 8.60 24.04
C ASP A 219 -2.42 7.74 23.24
N SER A 220 -2.08 6.56 23.76
CA SER A 220 -1.25 5.55 23.11
C SER A 220 -2.08 4.53 22.31
N ARG A 221 -3.39 4.76 22.17
CA ARG A 221 -4.37 3.86 21.53
C ARG A 221 -4.47 2.49 22.21
N GLN A 222 -4.12 2.39 23.50
CA GLN A 222 -4.33 1.17 24.26
C GLN A 222 -5.72 1.18 24.91
N PRO A 223 -6.44 0.04 24.95
CA PRO A 223 -7.75 -0.05 25.57
C PRO A 223 -7.72 0.39 27.05
N LEU A 224 -8.71 1.16 27.47
CA LEU A 224 -8.91 1.49 28.87
C LEU A 224 -9.30 0.22 29.67
N PRO A 225 -9.18 0.23 31.02
CA PRO A 225 -9.72 -0.82 31.89
C PRO A 225 -11.21 -1.06 31.66
N GLU A 226 -11.65 -2.32 31.82
CA GLU A 226 -13.04 -2.74 31.53
C GLU A 226 -14.10 -1.95 32.32
N ASP A 227 -13.83 -1.57 33.56
CA ASP A 227 -14.71 -0.73 34.38
C ASP A 227 -14.86 0.68 33.80
N GLN A 228 -13.78 1.26 33.30
CA GLN A 228 -13.83 2.57 32.63
C GLN A 228 -14.54 2.49 31.26
N ILE A 229 -14.32 1.42 30.49
CA ILE A 229 -15.05 1.19 29.24
C ILE A 229 -16.56 1.10 29.51
N ALA A 230 -16.97 0.41 30.58
CA ALA A 230 -18.37 0.34 30.96
C ALA A 230 -18.97 1.71 31.35
N GLU A 231 -18.20 2.55 32.06
CA GLU A 231 -18.60 3.92 32.38
C GLU A 231 -18.72 4.80 31.11
N LYS A 232 -17.76 4.69 30.20
CA LYS A 232 -17.79 5.39 28.88
C LYS A 232 -18.98 4.98 28.04
N LYS A 233 -19.32 3.69 28.04
CA LYS A 233 -20.52 3.19 27.36
C LYS A 233 -21.81 3.78 27.93
N ALA A 234 -21.95 3.77 29.26
CA ALA A 234 -23.09 4.35 29.92
C ALA A 234 -23.23 5.87 29.64
N GLN A 235 -22.10 6.59 29.58
CA GLN A 235 -22.07 8.00 29.17
C GLN A 235 -22.58 8.18 27.74
N ALA A 236 -22.11 7.39 26.78
CA ALA A 236 -22.54 7.46 25.40
C ALA A 236 -24.02 7.11 25.22
N GLU A 237 -24.51 6.11 25.97
CA GLU A 237 -25.94 5.73 25.98
C GLU A 237 -26.84 6.87 26.53
N ASP A 238 -26.40 7.57 27.59
CA ASP A 238 -27.10 8.72 28.15
C ASP A 238 -27.16 9.89 27.14
N LEU A 239 -26.04 10.20 26.48
CA LEU A 239 -25.99 11.24 25.45
C LEU A 239 -26.92 10.91 24.27
N LEU A 240 -26.92 9.67 23.83
CA LEU A 240 -27.83 9.21 22.79
C LEU A 240 -29.30 9.35 23.20
N ALA A 241 -29.65 9.00 24.44
CA ALA A 241 -30.99 9.15 24.98
C ALA A 241 -31.42 10.64 25.02
N GLN A 242 -30.52 11.56 25.40
CA GLN A 242 -30.77 12.99 25.38
C GLN A 242 -31.02 13.52 23.95
N LEU A 243 -30.23 13.07 22.98
CA LEU A 243 -30.40 13.42 21.57
C LEU A 243 -31.73 12.91 21.01
N LYS A 244 -32.11 11.66 21.30
CA LYS A 244 -33.40 11.09 20.90
C LYS A 244 -34.60 11.79 21.50
N ALA A 245 -34.45 12.43 22.67
CA ALA A 245 -35.50 13.18 23.34
C ALA A 245 -35.54 14.66 22.94
N ALA A 246 -34.58 15.16 22.16
CA ALA A 246 -34.43 16.57 21.82
C ALA A 246 -35.59 17.02 20.87
N SER A 247 -36.14 18.19 21.14
CA SER A 247 -37.13 18.83 20.24
C SER A 247 -36.42 19.55 19.06
N ASP A 248 -35.17 19.93 19.22
CA ASP A 248 -34.29 20.48 18.19
C ASP A 248 -33.01 19.63 18.19
N LEU A 249 -33.02 18.61 17.36
CA LEU A 249 -31.90 17.65 17.30
C LEU A 249 -30.59 18.33 16.87
N PRO A 250 -30.53 19.14 15.80
CA PRO A 250 -29.27 19.77 15.38
C PRO A 250 -28.64 20.65 16.48
N ALA A 251 -29.42 21.54 17.09
CA ALA A 251 -28.90 22.40 18.14
C ALA A 251 -28.44 21.62 19.38
N ARG A 252 -29.19 20.60 19.79
CA ARG A 252 -28.78 19.75 20.92
C ARG A 252 -27.55 18.92 20.59
N PHE A 253 -27.42 18.45 19.35
CA PHE A 253 -26.25 17.72 18.90
C PHE A 253 -25.00 18.59 19.01
N ASP A 254 -25.04 19.81 18.48
CA ASP A 254 -23.91 20.75 18.53
C ASP A 254 -23.50 21.08 19.99
N GLU A 255 -24.48 21.27 20.87
CA GLU A 255 -24.22 21.51 22.30
C GLU A 255 -23.47 20.31 22.93
N LEU A 256 -24.00 19.09 22.79
CA LEU A 256 -23.42 17.89 23.39
C LEU A 256 -22.08 17.50 22.73
N MET A 257 -21.95 17.72 21.41
CA MET A 257 -20.71 17.49 20.69
C MET A 257 -19.59 18.42 21.21
N ASN A 258 -19.88 19.70 21.40
CA ASN A 258 -18.93 20.64 21.96
C ASN A 258 -18.54 20.32 23.41
N GLU A 259 -19.50 19.84 24.23
CA GLU A 259 -19.28 19.57 25.63
C GLU A 259 -18.59 18.23 25.88
N HIS A 260 -18.93 17.20 25.13
CA HIS A 260 -18.57 15.81 25.45
C HIS A 260 -17.72 15.08 24.42
N SER A 261 -17.66 15.55 23.15
CA SER A 261 -16.88 14.83 22.15
C SER A 261 -15.40 14.86 22.49
N GLU A 262 -14.79 13.68 22.51
CA GLU A 262 -13.36 13.44 22.70
C GLU A 262 -12.64 13.26 21.35
N ASP A 263 -13.30 13.62 20.24
CA ASP A 263 -12.67 13.70 18.93
C ASP A 263 -11.63 14.86 18.88
N GLY A 264 -10.89 14.96 17.77
CA GLY A 264 -9.79 15.91 17.62
C GLY A 264 -10.15 17.34 18.08
N ARG A 265 -9.27 17.94 18.90
CA ARG A 265 -9.37 19.33 19.33
C ARG A 265 -8.15 20.11 18.91
N THR A 266 -8.36 21.38 18.60
CA THR A 266 -7.31 22.36 18.34
C THR A 266 -6.56 22.75 19.64
N GLU A 267 -5.42 23.43 19.53
CA GLU A 267 -4.61 23.83 20.69
C GLU A 267 -5.35 24.71 21.68
N ASP A 268 -6.33 25.48 21.22
CA ASP A 268 -7.21 26.34 22.07
C ASP A 268 -8.41 25.59 22.66
N GLY A 269 -8.53 24.26 22.37
CA GLY A 269 -9.54 23.37 22.93
C GLY A 269 -10.87 23.33 22.17
N ALA A 270 -10.99 24.03 21.03
CA ALA A 270 -12.15 23.94 20.16
C ALA A 270 -12.17 22.58 19.42
N LEU A 271 -13.35 22.16 18.94
CA LEU A 271 -13.43 21.01 18.05
C LEU A 271 -12.68 21.27 16.74
N ALA A 272 -11.96 20.27 16.25
CA ALA A 272 -11.25 20.38 14.97
C ALA A 272 -12.22 20.46 13.77
N ALA A 273 -13.39 19.82 13.88
CA ALA A 273 -14.42 19.83 12.85
C ALA A 273 -15.81 20.18 13.44
N PRO A 274 -16.05 21.46 13.84
CA PRO A 274 -17.31 21.88 14.46
C PRO A 274 -18.50 21.77 13.51
N ASP A 275 -18.26 21.90 12.20
CA ASP A 275 -19.28 21.78 11.14
C ASP A 275 -19.43 20.34 10.62
N GLY A 276 -18.69 19.42 11.19
CA GLY A 276 -18.63 18.01 10.81
C GLY A 276 -17.62 17.71 9.71
N TYR A 277 -17.61 16.47 9.27
CA TYR A 277 -16.71 15.96 8.25
C TYR A 277 -17.44 15.80 6.92
N LEU A 278 -16.83 16.24 5.83
CA LEU A 278 -17.15 15.81 4.49
C LEU A 278 -16.17 14.69 4.16
N ALA A 279 -16.68 13.50 3.88
CA ALA A 279 -15.86 12.30 3.71
C ALA A 279 -16.22 11.57 2.42
N ALA A 280 -15.23 10.94 1.80
CA ALA A 280 -15.37 10.01 0.70
C ALA A 280 -15.45 8.55 1.21
N PRO A 281 -15.87 7.61 0.35
CA PRO A 281 -15.78 6.18 0.66
C PRO A 281 -14.34 5.77 1.01
N GLY A 282 -14.17 5.13 2.17
CA GLY A 282 -12.87 4.66 2.65
C GLY A 282 -12.12 5.61 3.59
N ASP A 283 -12.57 6.86 3.75
CA ASP A 283 -11.91 7.84 4.64
C ASP A 283 -12.07 7.50 6.11
N MET A 284 -13.16 6.83 6.47
CA MET A 284 -13.50 6.54 7.85
C MET A 284 -13.39 5.03 8.15
N VAL A 285 -13.23 4.68 9.43
CA VAL A 285 -13.21 3.27 9.84
C VAL A 285 -14.53 2.58 9.48
N SER A 286 -14.45 1.32 9.04
CA SER A 286 -15.55 0.61 8.38
C SER A 286 -16.87 0.60 9.16
N ALA A 287 -16.84 0.49 10.50
CA ALA A 287 -18.06 0.47 11.31
C ALA A 287 -18.75 1.86 11.33
N PHE A 288 -17.95 2.94 11.41
CA PHE A 288 -18.42 4.31 11.36
C PHE A 288 -19.00 4.64 9.99
N GLU A 289 -18.28 4.29 8.93
CA GLU A 289 -18.69 4.53 7.56
C GLU A 289 -19.99 3.79 7.21
N ALA A 290 -20.07 2.49 7.53
CA ALA A 290 -21.28 1.71 7.30
C ALA A 290 -22.50 2.29 8.02
N ALA A 291 -22.34 2.76 9.27
CA ALA A 291 -23.39 3.42 10.01
C ALA A 291 -23.78 4.77 9.37
N SER A 292 -22.81 5.55 8.90
CA SER A 292 -23.04 6.83 8.23
C SER A 292 -23.85 6.68 6.93
N TYR A 293 -23.54 5.66 6.12
CA TYR A 293 -24.28 5.39 4.88
C TYR A 293 -25.69 4.85 5.11
N ALA A 294 -25.93 4.16 6.23
CA ALA A 294 -27.28 3.65 6.56
C ALA A 294 -28.26 4.78 6.93
N LEU A 295 -27.76 5.97 7.27
CA LEU A 295 -28.57 7.10 7.70
C LEU A 295 -29.02 7.97 6.52
N GLN A 296 -30.26 8.48 6.60
CA GLN A 296 -30.71 9.57 5.75
C GLN A 296 -30.31 10.93 6.36
N PRO A 297 -30.17 11.99 5.54
CA PRO A 297 -29.89 13.33 6.06
C PRO A 297 -30.88 13.74 7.17
N GLY A 298 -30.37 14.16 8.30
CA GLY A 298 -31.13 14.51 9.51
C GLY A 298 -31.34 13.34 10.47
N GLU A 299 -30.96 12.13 10.12
CA GLU A 299 -31.08 10.96 11.00
C GLU A 299 -29.88 10.81 11.94
N LEU A 300 -30.19 10.27 13.12
CA LEU A 300 -29.24 9.95 14.19
C LEU A 300 -28.97 8.45 14.22
N SER A 301 -27.69 8.06 14.35
CA SER A 301 -27.33 6.65 14.51
C SER A 301 -27.78 6.08 15.86
N GLU A 302 -27.83 4.78 15.97
CA GLU A 302 -27.63 4.09 17.24
C GLU A 302 -26.16 4.25 17.70
N LEU A 303 -25.81 3.67 18.85
CA LEU A 303 -24.44 3.70 19.32
C LEU A 303 -23.56 2.83 18.41
N VAL A 304 -22.53 3.43 17.82
CA VAL A 304 -21.57 2.76 16.91
C VAL A 304 -20.26 2.53 17.65
N GLU A 305 -19.82 1.29 17.73
CA GLU A 305 -18.57 0.91 18.38
C GLU A 305 -17.46 0.77 17.33
N THR A 306 -16.31 1.38 17.59
CA THR A 306 -15.09 1.27 16.77
C THR A 306 -13.87 1.03 17.68
N GLU A 307 -12.71 0.85 17.08
CA GLU A 307 -11.44 0.76 17.82
C GLU A 307 -11.06 2.01 18.63
N PHE A 308 -11.71 3.16 18.39
CA PHE A 308 -11.51 4.40 19.14
C PHE A 308 -12.46 4.56 20.32
N GLY A 309 -13.64 3.94 20.26
CA GLY A 309 -14.68 4.06 21.26
C GLY A 309 -16.08 4.04 20.68
N TYR A 310 -16.99 4.72 21.38
CA TYR A 310 -18.40 4.83 21.01
C TYR A 310 -18.69 6.11 20.28
N HIS A 311 -19.31 6.02 19.10
CA HIS A 311 -19.74 7.17 18.30
C HIS A 311 -21.25 7.27 18.28
N ILE A 312 -21.73 8.52 18.28
CA ILE A 312 -23.10 8.89 17.94
C ILE A 312 -23.00 9.78 16.72
N ILE A 313 -23.60 9.38 15.60
CA ILE A 313 -23.45 10.03 14.30
C ILE A 313 -24.74 10.71 13.91
N LEU A 314 -24.64 11.96 13.47
CA LEU A 314 -25.75 12.72 12.84
C LEU A 314 -25.41 12.90 11.35
N ARG A 315 -26.20 12.31 10.47
CA ARG A 315 -26.08 12.52 9.03
C ARG A 315 -26.55 13.91 8.65
N LEU A 316 -25.77 14.64 7.91
CA LEU A 316 -26.13 15.96 7.37
C LEU A 316 -26.45 15.85 5.88
N PRO A 317 -27.22 16.82 5.30
CA PRO A 317 -27.29 16.95 3.86
C PRO A 317 -25.90 17.15 3.27
N THR A 318 -25.59 16.46 2.18
CA THR A 318 -24.33 16.64 1.46
C THR A 318 -24.55 17.70 0.40
N GLU A 319 -24.10 18.90 0.68
CA GLU A 319 -24.12 20.03 -0.27
C GLU A 319 -22.67 20.48 -0.41
N VAL A 320 -22.00 19.98 -1.49
CA VAL A 320 -20.61 20.33 -1.78
C VAL A 320 -20.55 21.79 -2.25
N THR A 321 -19.74 22.60 -1.57
CA THR A 321 -19.54 24.00 -1.91
C THR A 321 -18.61 24.14 -3.11
N ALA A 322 -18.55 25.36 -3.70
CA ALA A 322 -17.62 25.64 -4.80
C ALA A 322 -16.14 25.55 -4.38
N GLU A 323 -15.81 25.77 -3.10
CA GLU A 323 -14.47 25.62 -2.56
C GLU A 323 -14.11 24.14 -2.43
N GLU A 324 -15.00 23.31 -1.89
CA GLU A 324 -14.83 21.86 -1.81
C GLU A 324 -14.77 21.20 -3.19
N MET A 325 -15.56 21.68 -4.17
CA MET A 325 -15.46 21.23 -5.57
C MET A 325 -14.09 21.56 -6.21
N ALA A 326 -13.45 22.63 -5.75
CA ALA A 326 -12.14 23.03 -6.26
C ALA A 326 -10.98 22.27 -5.61
N ASP A 327 -11.27 21.51 -4.54
CA ASP A 327 -10.28 20.66 -3.90
C ASP A 327 -9.99 19.44 -4.78
N PRO A 328 -8.75 19.29 -5.26
CA PRO A 328 -8.39 18.15 -6.11
C PRO A 328 -8.57 16.79 -5.42
N GLU A 329 -8.51 16.74 -4.09
CA GLU A 329 -8.65 15.50 -3.33
C GLU A 329 -10.00 14.81 -3.59
N TYR A 330 -11.10 15.56 -3.60
CA TYR A 330 -12.42 15.00 -3.86
C TYR A 330 -12.63 14.60 -5.33
N ALA A 331 -12.13 15.43 -6.26
CA ALA A 331 -12.24 15.13 -7.68
C ALA A 331 -11.38 13.92 -8.08
N ASP A 332 -10.16 13.84 -7.55
CA ASP A 332 -9.25 12.71 -7.81
C ASP A 332 -9.76 11.44 -7.11
N GLY A 333 -10.25 11.53 -5.87
CA GLY A 333 -10.87 10.41 -5.17
C GLY A 333 -12.08 9.84 -5.91
N PHE A 334 -12.97 10.70 -6.44
CA PHE A 334 -14.09 10.28 -7.28
C PHE A 334 -13.61 9.53 -8.54
N ARG A 335 -12.63 10.07 -9.25
CA ARG A 335 -12.09 9.44 -10.47
C ARG A 335 -11.40 8.11 -10.15
N MET A 336 -10.65 8.06 -9.06
CA MET A 336 -9.97 6.84 -8.62
C MET A 336 -10.96 5.74 -8.25
N ASN A 337 -12.05 6.08 -7.54
CA ASN A 337 -13.10 5.14 -7.19
C ASN A 337 -13.83 4.61 -8.46
N ALA A 338 -14.13 5.48 -9.42
CA ALA A 338 -14.72 5.08 -10.69
C ALA A 338 -13.79 4.16 -11.51
N MET A 339 -12.48 4.42 -11.46
CA MET A 339 -11.47 3.56 -12.09
C MET A 339 -11.36 2.20 -11.37
N GLU A 340 -11.48 2.18 -10.05
CA GLU A 340 -11.48 0.95 -9.24
C GLU A 340 -12.67 0.06 -9.60
N ASP A 341 -13.88 0.61 -9.65
CA ASP A 341 -15.09 -0.12 -10.03
C ASP A 341 -14.98 -0.68 -11.46
N GLN A 342 -14.43 0.11 -12.38
CA GLN A 342 -14.20 -0.33 -13.75
C GLN A 342 -13.15 -1.44 -13.85
N MET A 343 -12.10 -1.36 -13.06
CA MET A 343 -11.05 -2.39 -13.01
C MET A 343 -11.60 -3.69 -12.39
N GLU A 344 -12.40 -3.61 -11.32
CA GLU A 344 -13.05 -4.77 -10.71
C GLU A 344 -13.84 -5.54 -11.78
N GLN A 345 -14.65 -4.84 -12.57
CA GLN A 345 -15.39 -5.44 -13.68
C GLN A 345 -14.45 -6.10 -14.70
N TRP A 346 -13.39 -5.43 -15.14
CA TRP A 346 -12.46 -6.01 -16.12
C TRP A 346 -11.73 -7.23 -15.59
N MET A 347 -11.42 -7.26 -14.30
CA MET A 347 -10.77 -8.42 -13.67
C MET A 347 -11.72 -9.60 -13.51
N GLU A 348 -13.01 -9.37 -13.23
CA GLU A 348 -14.03 -10.42 -13.18
C GLU A 348 -14.27 -11.07 -14.55
N GLU A 349 -14.18 -10.29 -15.63
CA GLU A 349 -14.37 -10.74 -17.01
C GLU A 349 -13.10 -11.39 -17.63
N ALA A 350 -11.94 -11.24 -16.98
CA ALA A 350 -10.66 -11.67 -17.54
C ALA A 350 -10.51 -13.18 -17.60
N ASP A 351 -10.08 -13.69 -18.76
CA ASP A 351 -9.61 -15.08 -18.93
C ASP A 351 -8.13 -15.17 -18.51
N ILE A 352 -7.86 -15.87 -17.40
CA ILE A 352 -6.55 -15.97 -16.78
C ILE A 352 -6.06 -17.41 -16.84
N VAL A 353 -4.93 -17.63 -17.53
CA VAL A 353 -4.30 -18.95 -17.64
C VAL A 353 -2.90 -18.89 -17.02
N ARG A 354 -2.66 -19.75 -16.02
CA ARG A 354 -1.36 -19.89 -15.34
C ARG A 354 -0.58 -21.04 -15.99
N SER A 355 0.74 -20.84 -16.17
CA SER A 355 1.61 -21.90 -16.67
C SER A 355 1.95 -22.94 -15.58
N ASP A 356 2.49 -24.07 -15.98
CA ASP A 356 2.95 -25.10 -15.04
C ASP A 356 4.16 -24.59 -14.23
N GLU A 357 5.02 -23.75 -14.83
CA GLU A 357 6.15 -23.11 -14.17
C GLU A 357 5.66 -22.23 -13.03
N LEU A 358 4.65 -21.37 -13.30
CA LEU A 358 4.05 -20.51 -12.27
C LEU A 358 3.40 -21.34 -11.15
N ALA A 359 2.72 -22.43 -11.48
CA ALA A 359 2.08 -23.30 -10.49
C ALA A 359 3.07 -23.97 -9.53
N ASN A 360 4.33 -24.14 -9.95
CA ASN A 360 5.40 -24.73 -9.15
C ASN A 360 6.27 -23.67 -8.41
N LEU A 361 6.04 -22.39 -8.64
CA LEU A 361 6.80 -21.30 -8.01
C LEU A 361 6.33 -21.07 -6.57
N ASN A 362 7.27 -20.84 -5.66
CA ASN A 362 7.01 -20.43 -4.28
C ASN A 362 7.51 -19.01 -4.08
N ALA A 363 6.62 -18.10 -3.66
CA ALA A 363 6.94 -16.67 -3.54
C ALA A 363 8.02 -16.38 -2.47
N ILE A 364 8.05 -17.11 -1.36
CA ILE A 364 9.06 -16.92 -0.30
C ILE A 364 10.41 -17.49 -0.74
N ASP A 365 10.45 -18.66 -1.39
CA ASP A 365 11.69 -19.22 -1.94
C ASP A 365 12.27 -18.30 -3.02
N PHE A 366 11.43 -17.79 -3.90
CA PHE A 366 11.82 -16.79 -4.90
C PHE A 366 12.40 -15.54 -4.24
N TYR A 367 11.70 -14.96 -3.26
CA TYR A 367 12.13 -13.77 -2.53
C TYR A 367 13.49 -13.96 -1.86
N ASN A 368 13.68 -15.06 -1.12
CA ASN A 368 14.93 -15.37 -0.43
C ASN A 368 16.12 -15.56 -1.40
N ARG A 369 15.87 -16.27 -2.51
CA ARG A 369 16.90 -16.50 -3.54
C ARG A 369 17.23 -15.22 -4.29
N LEU A 370 16.22 -14.41 -4.64
CA LEU A 370 16.44 -13.10 -5.28
C LEU A 370 17.25 -12.17 -4.38
N ALA A 371 16.92 -12.10 -3.09
CA ALA A 371 17.67 -11.29 -2.12
C ALA A 371 19.13 -11.74 -2.00
N ALA A 372 19.40 -13.05 -1.94
CA ALA A 372 20.75 -13.59 -1.92
C ALA A 372 21.54 -13.26 -3.22
N TYR A 373 20.88 -13.34 -4.38
CA TYR A 373 21.46 -12.96 -5.66
C TYR A 373 21.83 -11.47 -5.71
N GLN A 374 20.90 -10.61 -5.29
CA GLN A 374 21.10 -9.15 -5.26
C GLN A 374 22.23 -8.76 -4.32
N GLN A 375 22.33 -9.40 -3.15
CA GLN A 375 23.43 -9.18 -2.21
C GLN A 375 24.76 -9.58 -2.83
N ALA A 376 24.88 -10.77 -3.39
CA ALA A 376 26.12 -11.26 -4.01
C ALA A 376 26.55 -10.38 -5.20
N LEU A 377 25.59 -9.90 -6.00
CA LEU A 377 25.87 -9.00 -7.12
C LEU A 377 26.36 -7.63 -6.62
N SER A 378 25.79 -7.12 -5.53
CA SER A 378 26.23 -5.88 -4.88
C SER A 378 27.67 -5.99 -4.35
N GLU A 379 27.98 -7.11 -3.69
CA GLU A 379 29.33 -7.39 -3.18
C GLU A 379 30.34 -7.51 -4.32
N GLN A 380 30.01 -8.13 -5.44
CA GLN A 380 30.86 -8.22 -6.63
C GLN A 380 31.15 -6.84 -7.24
N ASN A 381 30.14 -5.94 -7.24
CA ASN A 381 30.25 -4.61 -7.83
C ASN A 381 30.84 -3.55 -6.86
N ALA A 382 31.03 -3.90 -5.58
CA ALA A 382 31.57 -2.98 -4.60
C ALA A 382 33.03 -2.56 -5.01
N PRO A 383 33.37 -1.26 -4.94
CA PRO A 383 34.74 -0.82 -5.23
C PRO A 383 35.71 -1.51 -4.25
N ALA A 384 36.79 -2.11 -4.78
CA ALA A 384 37.81 -2.72 -3.95
C ALA A 384 38.29 -1.69 -2.90
N GLU A 385 38.14 -2.00 -1.62
CA GLU A 385 38.66 -1.17 -0.52
C GLU A 385 40.13 -0.87 -0.81
N SER A 386 40.45 0.41 -0.92
CA SER A 386 41.86 0.83 -1.10
C SER A 386 42.69 0.30 0.07
N ALA A 387 43.54 -0.64 -0.21
CA ALA A 387 44.48 -1.21 0.78
C ALA A 387 45.12 -0.07 1.60
N PRO A 388 45.25 -0.24 2.93
CA PRO A 388 45.83 0.79 3.77
C PRO A 388 47.23 1.11 3.23
N VAL A 389 47.44 2.39 2.91
CA VAL A 389 48.78 2.89 2.52
C VAL A 389 49.69 2.65 3.72
N GLU A 390 50.57 1.64 3.64
CA GLU A 390 51.67 1.50 4.60
C GLU A 390 52.44 2.82 4.60
N SER A 391 52.30 3.56 5.69
CA SER A 391 53.19 4.70 5.96
C SER A 391 54.60 4.17 6.16
N GLY A 392 55.37 4.13 5.07
CA GLY A 392 56.79 3.87 5.12
C GLY A 392 57.45 4.88 6.03
N GLY A 393 57.83 4.44 7.23
CA GLY A 393 58.68 5.17 8.13
C GLY A 393 60.04 5.43 7.45
N VAL A 394 60.32 6.70 7.24
CA VAL A 394 61.67 7.15 6.94
C VAL A 394 62.34 7.36 8.28
N GLY A 395 63.51 6.58 8.48
CA GLY A 395 64.35 6.61 9.65
C GLY A 395 65.13 7.89 9.82
#